data_53c50d3547d8ff9b58bb1e31d66520f2
#
_entry.id   53c50d3547d8ff9b58bb1e31d66520f2
#
_cell.length_a   1.000
_cell.length_b   1.000
_cell.length_c   1.000
_cell.angle_alpha   90.00
_cell.angle_beta   90.00
_cell.angle_gamma   90.00
#
_symmetry.space_group_name_H-M   'P 1'
#
loop_
_entity.id
_entity.type
_entity.pdbx_description
1 polymer ?
#
loop_
_entity_poly.entity_id
_entity_poly.type
_entity_poly.pdbx_seq_one_letter_code
_entity_poly.pdbx_strand_id
1 'polypeptide(L)'
;MAILVTGGAGFIGSHTVVELQNAGYDVVVLDNLSNSSEKSLERVEKITGKPVKFYKVDILDREGLNEVFEKENIDSCIHFAGLKAVGESVVKPWEYYENNIAGTLTLVDVMRKHGVKNIIFSSSATVYGDPAIIPITEECPKGQCTNPYG
;
A
#
# COMPACT_ATOMS: atom_id res chain seq x y z
N MET A 1 -11.03 -4.51 16.02
CA MET A 1 -9.82 -3.76 15.58
C MET A 1 -9.40 -4.33 14.25
N ALA A 2 -9.17 -3.50 13.26
CA ALA A 2 -8.93 -3.93 11.89
C ALA A 2 -7.59 -3.42 11.34
N ILE A 3 -6.99 -4.20 10.45
CA ILE A 3 -5.79 -3.81 9.70
C ILE A 3 -6.24 -3.17 8.38
N LEU A 4 -5.87 -1.91 8.15
CA LEU A 4 -6.04 -1.28 6.85
C LEU A 4 -4.95 -1.76 5.88
N VAL A 5 -5.34 -2.25 4.71
CA VAL A 5 -4.41 -2.64 3.63
C VAL A 5 -4.65 -1.71 2.44
N THR A 6 -3.78 -0.72 2.25
CA THR A 6 -3.83 0.14 1.07
C THR A 6 -3.17 -0.54 -0.12
N GLY A 7 -3.71 -0.37 -1.32
CA GLY A 7 -3.28 -1.14 -2.49
C GLY A 7 -3.64 -2.62 -2.38
N GLY A 8 -4.67 -2.93 -1.56
CA GLY A 8 -5.04 -4.31 -1.23
C GLY A 8 -5.71 -5.08 -2.38
N ALA A 9 -6.16 -4.41 -3.44
CA ALA A 9 -6.64 -5.06 -4.66
C ALA A 9 -5.52 -5.40 -5.66
N GLY A 10 -4.29 -4.92 -5.42
CA GLY A 10 -3.11 -5.24 -6.21
C GLY A 10 -2.61 -6.67 -5.97
N PHE A 11 -1.57 -7.08 -6.73
CA PHE A 11 -1.03 -8.44 -6.66
C PHE A 11 -0.53 -8.80 -5.25
N ILE A 12 0.41 -8.03 -4.70
CA ILE A 12 0.97 -8.31 -3.36
C ILE A 12 -0.10 -8.08 -2.28
N GLY A 13 -0.85 -6.98 -2.37
CA GLY A 13 -1.88 -6.63 -1.40
C GLY A 13 -2.95 -7.71 -1.25
N SER A 14 -3.48 -8.23 -2.35
CA SER A 14 -4.53 -9.26 -2.30
C SER A 14 -4.05 -10.58 -1.68
N HIS A 15 -2.80 -11.00 -1.94
CA HIS A 15 -2.20 -12.16 -1.29
C HIS A 15 -2.00 -11.92 0.22
N THR A 16 -1.58 -10.73 0.60
CA THR A 16 -1.47 -10.36 2.02
C THR A 16 -2.83 -10.37 2.72
N VAL A 17 -3.89 -9.90 2.05
CA VAL A 17 -5.26 -9.97 2.60
C VAL A 17 -5.68 -11.42 2.86
N VAL A 18 -5.36 -12.36 1.95
CA VAL A 18 -5.63 -13.80 2.17
C VAL A 18 -4.96 -14.30 3.45
N GLU A 19 -3.66 -14.00 3.62
CA GLU A 19 -2.90 -14.47 4.79
C GLU A 19 -3.43 -13.84 6.09
N LEU A 20 -3.73 -12.55 6.08
CA LEU A 20 -4.30 -11.86 7.25
C LEU A 20 -5.66 -12.43 7.65
N GLN A 21 -6.56 -12.66 6.69
CA GLN A 21 -7.86 -13.24 6.97
C GLN A 21 -7.74 -14.69 7.46
N ASN A 22 -6.83 -15.49 6.90
CA ASN A 22 -6.57 -16.85 7.36
C ASN A 22 -5.99 -16.89 8.78
N ALA A 23 -5.16 -15.89 9.13
CA ALA A 23 -4.63 -15.71 10.48
C ALA A 23 -5.67 -15.16 11.48
N GLY A 24 -6.89 -14.84 11.03
CA GLY A 24 -7.99 -14.42 11.91
C GLY A 24 -8.06 -12.90 12.14
N TYR A 25 -7.34 -12.09 11.39
CA TYR A 25 -7.44 -10.64 11.48
C TYR A 25 -8.66 -10.10 10.73
N ASP A 26 -9.26 -9.04 11.26
CA ASP A 26 -10.20 -8.20 10.53
C ASP A 26 -9.40 -7.30 9.57
N VAL A 27 -9.80 -7.27 8.30
CA VAL A 27 -9.08 -6.52 7.27
C VAL A 27 -10.03 -5.56 6.57
N VAL A 28 -9.55 -4.34 6.37
CA VAL A 28 -10.17 -3.33 5.54
C VAL A 28 -9.25 -3.05 4.36
N VAL A 29 -9.75 -3.19 3.14
CA VAL A 29 -8.99 -2.93 1.91
C VAL A 29 -9.34 -1.55 1.38
N LEU A 30 -8.30 -0.79 0.99
CA LEU A 30 -8.43 0.48 0.30
C LEU A 30 -7.59 0.46 -0.98
N ASP A 31 -8.20 0.81 -2.11
CA ASP A 31 -7.55 0.83 -3.42
C ASP A 31 -8.31 1.77 -4.37
N ASN A 32 -7.63 2.52 -5.22
CA ASN A 32 -8.28 3.37 -6.21
C ASN A 32 -8.58 2.64 -7.53
N LEU A 33 -8.10 1.39 -7.67
CA LEU A 33 -8.23 0.54 -8.86
C LEU A 33 -7.56 1.11 -10.12
N SER A 34 -6.59 2.00 -9.99
CA SER A 34 -5.89 2.58 -11.15
C SER A 34 -5.09 1.54 -11.96
N ASN A 35 -4.54 0.54 -11.27
CA ASN A 35 -3.77 -0.56 -11.89
C ASN A 35 -4.12 -1.94 -11.31
N SER A 36 -5.29 -2.06 -10.67
CA SER A 36 -5.81 -3.26 -10.02
C SER A 36 -7.26 -3.52 -10.42
N SER A 37 -7.89 -4.54 -9.86
CA SER A 37 -9.28 -4.88 -10.16
C SER A 37 -9.97 -5.51 -8.95
N GLU A 38 -11.24 -5.19 -8.74
CA GLU A 38 -12.10 -5.82 -7.71
C GLU A 38 -12.16 -7.35 -7.84
N LYS A 39 -11.91 -7.89 -9.04
CA LYS A 39 -11.84 -9.35 -9.26
C LYS A 39 -10.80 -10.04 -8.38
N SER A 40 -9.74 -9.35 -7.98
CA SER A 40 -8.77 -9.90 -7.04
C SER A 40 -9.40 -10.14 -5.66
N LEU A 41 -10.25 -9.21 -5.21
CA LEU A 41 -10.94 -9.29 -3.92
C LEU A 41 -12.04 -10.38 -3.93
N GLU A 42 -12.78 -10.52 -5.03
CA GLU A 42 -13.70 -11.66 -5.22
C GLU A 42 -12.99 -13.02 -5.10
N ARG A 43 -11.74 -13.10 -5.58
CA ARG A 43 -10.90 -14.30 -5.45
C ARG A 43 -10.43 -14.51 -4.02
N VAL A 44 -10.06 -13.44 -3.31
CA VAL A 44 -9.74 -13.48 -1.88
C VAL A 44 -10.91 -14.08 -1.09
N GLU A 45 -12.14 -13.60 -1.32
CA GLU A 45 -13.34 -14.12 -0.66
C GLU A 45 -13.57 -15.59 -0.96
N LYS A 46 -13.35 -16.02 -2.20
CA LYS A 46 -13.47 -17.46 -2.58
C LYS A 46 -12.42 -18.34 -1.90
N ILE A 47 -11.21 -17.84 -1.70
CA ILE A 47 -10.10 -18.57 -1.08
C ILE A 47 -10.30 -18.67 0.44
N THR A 48 -10.66 -17.55 1.07
CA THR A 48 -10.72 -17.45 2.53
C THR A 48 -12.10 -17.84 3.12
N GLY A 49 -13.14 -17.80 2.27
CA GLY A 49 -14.53 -17.96 2.70
C GLY A 49 -15.05 -16.76 3.52
N LYS A 50 -14.35 -15.65 3.54
CA LYS A 50 -14.69 -14.45 4.31
C LYS A 50 -14.90 -13.24 3.38
N PRO A 51 -15.88 -12.36 3.67
CA PRO A 51 -16.09 -11.14 2.91
C PRO A 51 -14.91 -10.20 3.07
N VAL A 52 -14.61 -9.42 2.03
CA VAL A 52 -13.61 -8.35 2.05
C VAL A 52 -14.31 -7.00 2.19
N LYS A 53 -14.04 -6.28 3.28
CA LYS A 53 -14.45 -4.88 3.39
C LYS A 53 -13.59 -4.04 2.46
N PHE A 54 -14.18 -3.49 1.42
CA PHE A 54 -13.47 -2.74 0.39
C PHE A 54 -13.98 -1.30 0.28
N TYR A 55 -13.04 -0.37 0.20
CA TYR A 55 -13.29 1.05 -0.05
C TYR A 55 -12.51 1.48 -1.30
N LYS A 56 -13.22 1.93 -2.33
CA LYS A 56 -12.61 2.51 -3.52
C LYS A 56 -12.27 3.97 -3.25
N VAL A 57 -11.10 4.20 -2.69
CA VAL A 57 -10.60 5.52 -2.28
C VAL A 57 -9.15 5.66 -2.73
N ASP A 58 -8.78 6.85 -3.19
CA ASP A 58 -7.40 7.21 -3.49
C ASP A 58 -6.67 7.66 -2.22
N ILE A 59 -5.40 7.29 -2.07
CA ILE A 59 -4.58 7.75 -0.92
C ILE A 59 -4.33 9.26 -0.91
N LEU A 60 -4.54 9.94 -2.03
CA LEU A 60 -4.53 11.39 -2.13
C LEU A 60 -5.85 12.02 -1.65
N ASP A 61 -6.94 11.26 -1.62
CA ASP A 61 -8.26 11.73 -1.17
C ASP A 61 -8.34 11.72 0.36
N ARG A 62 -8.00 12.86 0.94
CA ARG A 62 -8.01 13.06 2.41
C ARG A 62 -9.39 12.87 3.03
N GLU A 63 -10.44 13.32 2.37
CA GLU A 63 -11.81 13.23 2.88
C GLU A 63 -12.29 11.78 2.85
N GLY A 64 -12.09 11.10 1.74
CA GLY A 64 -12.38 9.66 1.61
C GLY A 64 -11.62 8.82 2.62
N LEU A 65 -10.32 9.11 2.86
CA LEU A 65 -9.55 8.44 3.91
C LEU A 65 -10.16 8.69 5.30
N ASN A 66 -10.47 9.93 5.67
CA ASN A 66 -11.10 10.24 6.96
C ASN A 66 -12.41 9.46 7.15
N GLU A 67 -13.26 9.39 6.13
CA GLU A 67 -14.51 8.62 6.20
C GLU A 67 -14.28 7.13 6.49
N VAL A 68 -13.24 6.54 5.89
CA VAL A 68 -12.88 5.13 6.14
C VAL A 68 -12.45 4.95 7.59
N PHE A 69 -11.59 5.83 8.12
CA PHE A 69 -11.13 5.75 9.51
C PHE A 69 -12.23 6.06 10.53
N GLU A 70 -13.25 6.85 10.19
CA GLU A 70 -14.42 7.10 11.03
C GLU A 70 -15.38 5.89 11.08
N LYS A 71 -15.53 5.21 9.95
CA LYS A 71 -16.45 4.05 9.84
C LYS A 71 -15.87 2.76 10.40
N GLU A 72 -14.54 2.60 10.28
CA GLU A 72 -13.86 1.36 10.64
C GLU A 72 -12.93 1.56 11.85
N ASN A 73 -12.93 0.59 12.75
CA ASN A 73 -12.06 0.61 13.94
C ASN A 73 -10.65 0.12 13.56
N ILE A 74 -9.90 0.97 12.84
CA ILE A 74 -8.54 0.67 12.35
C ILE A 74 -7.52 0.93 13.46
N ASP A 75 -6.58 0.00 13.66
CA ASP A 75 -5.49 0.12 14.63
C ASP A 75 -4.08 0.09 14.00
N SER A 76 -3.98 -0.40 12.77
CA SER A 76 -2.73 -0.52 12.05
C SER A 76 -2.95 -0.44 10.54
N CYS A 77 -1.89 -0.15 9.80
CA CYS A 77 -1.92 -0.04 8.34
C CYS A 77 -0.75 -0.81 7.73
N ILE A 78 -1.04 -1.58 6.66
CA ILE A 78 -0.04 -2.11 5.74
C ILE A 78 -0.18 -1.34 4.43
N HIS A 79 0.85 -0.60 4.07
CA HIS A 79 0.82 0.34 2.96
C HIS A 79 1.52 -0.24 1.73
N PHE A 80 0.72 -0.76 0.78
CA PHE A 80 1.18 -1.22 -0.53
C PHE A 80 0.83 -0.25 -1.67
N ALA A 81 -0.11 0.66 -1.47
CA ALA A 81 -0.49 1.61 -2.50
C ALA A 81 0.71 2.41 -2.98
N GLY A 82 0.94 2.41 -4.30
CA GLY A 82 2.06 3.11 -4.89
C GLY A 82 2.25 2.73 -6.34
N LEU A 83 2.73 3.67 -7.14
CA LEU A 83 3.18 3.43 -8.51
C LEU A 83 4.58 2.80 -8.45
N LYS A 84 4.84 1.69 -9.16
CA LYS A 84 6.03 0.85 -8.96
C LYS A 84 6.77 0.50 -10.26
N ALA A 85 6.38 1.06 -11.39
CA ALA A 85 7.00 0.79 -12.68
C ALA A 85 8.22 1.71 -12.90
N VAL A 86 9.42 1.16 -12.76
CA VAL A 86 10.69 1.90 -12.87
C VAL A 86 10.79 2.71 -14.17
N GLY A 87 10.52 2.09 -15.33
CA GLY A 87 10.59 2.77 -16.63
C GLY A 87 9.56 3.89 -16.78
N GLU A 88 8.33 3.70 -16.25
CA GLU A 88 7.31 4.73 -16.27
C GLU A 88 7.69 5.92 -15.39
N SER A 89 8.34 5.69 -14.26
CA SER A 89 8.76 6.77 -13.35
C SER A 89 9.71 7.77 -14.01
N VAL A 90 10.52 7.33 -14.96
CA VAL A 90 11.44 8.19 -15.72
C VAL A 90 10.68 9.13 -16.67
N VAL A 91 9.57 8.64 -17.22
CA VAL A 91 8.74 9.41 -18.18
C VAL A 91 7.71 10.29 -17.47
N LYS A 92 7.23 9.83 -16.33
CA LYS A 92 6.18 10.49 -15.52
C LYS A 92 6.63 10.72 -14.07
N PRO A 93 7.74 11.41 -13.80
CA PRO A 93 8.27 11.54 -12.45
C PRO A 93 7.32 12.26 -11.50
N TRP A 94 6.57 13.25 -12.00
CA TRP A 94 5.62 14.01 -11.19
C TRP A 94 4.54 13.13 -10.58
N GLU A 95 3.91 12.26 -11.37
CA GLU A 95 2.86 11.35 -10.92
C GLU A 95 3.38 10.39 -9.84
N TYR A 96 4.65 9.96 -9.96
CA TYR A 96 5.30 9.12 -8.96
C TYR A 96 5.54 9.85 -7.65
N TYR A 97 6.04 11.09 -7.69
CA TYR A 97 6.22 11.88 -6.48
C TYR A 97 4.89 12.27 -5.83
N GLU A 98 3.91 12.68 -6.62
CA GLU A 98 2.59 13.02 -6.12
C GLU A 98 1.92 11.81 -5.46
N ASN A 99 1.82 10.70 -6.16
CA ASN A 99 1.16 9.51 -5.63
C ASN A 99 1.94 8.90 -4.46
N ASN A 100 3.24 8.64 -4.63
CA ASN A 100 3.99 7.88 -3.65
C ASN A 100 4.43 8.71 -2.44
N ILE A 101 4.71 10.00 -2.60
CA ILE A 101 5.11 10.86 -1.49
C ILE A 101 3.91 11.59 -0.90
N ALA A 102 3.20 12.40 -1.70
CA ALA A 102 2.08 13.18 -1.18
C ALA A 102 0.93 12.26 -0.71
N GLY A 103 0.64 11.17 -1.44
CA GLY A 103 -0.35 10.18 -1.01
C GLY A 103 0.01 9.51 0.31
N THR A 104 1.27 9.08 0.49
CA THR A 104 1.73 8.52 1.77
C THR A 104 1.65 9.52 2.91
N LEU A 105 2.05 10.79 2.68
CA LEU A 105 1.92 11.85 3.68
C LEU A 105 0.47 12.13 4.06
N THR A 106 -0.45 12.10 3.09
CA THR A 106 -1.88 12.26 3.32
C THR A 106 -2.43 11.12 4.19
N LEU A 107 -2.09 9.87 3.87
CA LEU A 107 -2.46 8.69 4.66
C LEU A 107 -1.94 8.81 6.10
N VAL A 108 -0.65 9.10 6.28
CA VAL A 108 -0.03 9.21 7.61
C VAL A 108 -0.64 10.35 8.44
N ASP A 109 -0.98 11.48 7.82
CA ASP A 109 -1.65 12.57 8.52
C ASP A 109 -3.06 12.18 8.98
N VAL A 110 -3.82 11.46 8.16
CA VAL A 110 -5.14 10.92 8.56
C VAL A 110 -4.97 9.90 9.68
N MET A 111 -4.05 8.94 9.56
CA MET A 111 -3.73 7.97 10.62
C MET A 111 -3.43 8.69 11.95
N ARG A 112 -2.58 9.73 11.90
CA ARG A 112 -2.21 10.54 13.07
C ARG A 112 -3.43 11.19 13.73
N LYS A 113 -4.35 11.75 12.93
CA LYS A 113 -5.58 12.39 13.43
C LYS A 113 -6.50 11.41 14.13
N HIS A 114 -6.56 10.17 13.65
CA HIS A 114 -7.35 9.09 14.24
C HIS A 114 -6.60 8.28 15.30
N GLY A 115 -5.37 8.69 15.68
CA GLY A 115 -4.60 8.05 16.74
C GLY A 115 -3.95 6.71 16.36
N VAL A 116 -3.98 6.34 15.08
CA VAL A 116 -3.36 5.12 14.54
C VAL A 116 -1.88 5.37 14.30
N LYS A 117 -1.01 4.60 14.98
CA LYS A 117 0.45 4.83 14.97
C LYS A 117 1.24 3.70 14.32
N ASN A 118 0.62 2.55 14.12
CA ASN A 118 1.29 1.37 13.59
C ASN A 118 1.16 1.33 12.08
N ILE A 119 2.29 1.40 11.38
CA ILE A 119 2.34 1.29 9.93
C ILE A 119 3.47 0.36 9.50
N ILE A 120 3.18 -0.51 8.56
CA ILE A 120 4.17 -1.28 7.80
C ILE A 120 4.20 -0.68 6.39
N PHE A 121 5.34 -0.16 5.98
CA PHE A 121 5.54 0.39 4.64
C PHE A 121 6.25 -0.63 3.76
N SER A 122 5.63 -0.99 2.63
CA SER A 122 6.25 -1.86 1.63
C SER A 122 7.23 -1.06 0.76
N SER A 123 8.49 -1.10 1.14
CA SER A 123 9.57 -0.49 0.38
C SER A 123 9.93 -1.30 -0.89
N SER A 124 11.01 -0.95 -1.55
CA SER A 124 11.45 -1.55 -2.80
C SER A 124 12.96 -1.77 -2.83
N ALA A 125 13.41 -2.81 -3.54
CA ALA A 125 14.83 -3.04 -3.79
C ALA A 125 15.51 -1.90 -4.57
N THR A 126 14.73 -1.05 -5.26
CA THR A 126 15.26 0.11 -5.98
C THR A 126 15.90 1.16 -5.08
N VAL A 127 15.66 1.11 -3.76
CA VAL A 127 16.35 1.98 -2.77
C VAL A 127 17.86 1.73 -2.70
N TYR A 128 18.32 0.56 -3.15
CA TYR A 128 19.74 0.20 -3.19
C TYR A 128 20.45 0.70 -4.45
N GLY A 129 19.71 1.25 -5.44
CA GLY A 129 20.26 1.77 -6.68
C GLY A 129 20.92 0.67 -7.52
N ASP A 130 22.19 0.87 -7.88
CA ASP A 130 23.02 -0.10 -8.60
C ASP A 130 23.97 -0.81 -7.61
N PRO A 131 23.58 -1.95 -7.05
CA PRO A 131 24.32 -2.58 -5.96
C PRO A 131 25.59 -3.26 -6.44
N ALA A 132 26.68 -3.06 -5.71
CA ALA A 132 27.96 -3.70 -6.00
C ALA A 132 27.98 -5.19 -5.66
N ILE A 133 27.02 -5.68 -4.86
CA ILE A 133 26.93 -7.07 -4.38
C ILE A 133 25.60 -7.67 -4.80
N ILE A 134 25.65 -8.85 -5.41
CA ILE A 134 24.47 -9.64 -5.79
C ILE A 134 24.64 -11.07 -5.23
N PRO A 135 23.64 -11.60 -4.48
CA PRO A 135 22.32 -11.00 -4.16
C PRO A 135 22.42 -9.80 -3.23
N ILE A 136 21.47 -8.85 -3.37
CA ILE A 136 21.37 -7.68 -2.51
C ILE A 136 21.05 -8.12 -1.08
N THR A 137 21.76 -7.56 -0.10
CA THR A 137 21.50 -7.76 1.32
C THR A 137 21.09 -6.44 1.98
N GLU A 138 20.54 -6.52 3.20
CA GLU A 138 20.14 -5.34 3.97
C GLU A 138 21.32 -4.42 4.38
N GLU A 139 22.53 -4.93 4.30
CA GLU A 139 23.78 -4.21 4.59
C GLU A 139 24.23 -3.34 3.40
N CYS A 140 23.66 -3.55 2.21
CA CYS A 140 24.01 -2.75 1.03
C CYS A 140 23.67 -1.26 1.26
N PRO A 141 24.51 -0.33 0.78
CA PRO A 141 24.23 1.10 0.84
C PRO A 141 22.90 1.46 0.17
N LYS A 142 22.19 2.42 0.76
CA LYS A 142 20.90 2.93 0.27
C LYS A 142 21.05 4.39 -0.17
N GLY A 143 20.15 4.86 -1.03
CA GLY A 143 20.02 6.29 -1.37
C GLY A 143 20.71 6.74 -2.66
N GLN A 144 21.38 5.85 -3.38
CA GLN A 144 21.89 6.14 -4.74
C GLN A 144 20.93 5.63 -5.80
N CYS A 145 19.69 6.11 -5.73
CA CYS A 145 18.63 5.65 -6.62
C CYS A 145 18.88 6.11 -8.06
N THR A 146 18.64 5.23 -9.02
CA THR A 146 18.89 5.46 -10.46
C THR A 146 17.68 5.98 -11.21
N ASN A 147 16.53 6.10 -10.53
CA ASN A 147 15.26 6.50 -11.13
C ASN A 147 14.33 7.14 -10.09
N PRO A 148 13.30 7.91 -10.54
CA PRO A 148 12.37 8.59 -9.64
C PRO A 148 11.60 7.67 -8.69
N TYR A 149 11.29 6.43 -9.12
CA TYR A 149 10.61 5.47 -8.25
C TYR A 149 11.50 5.08 -7.06
N GLY A 150 12.78 4.82 -7.28
CA GLY A 150 13.74 4.52 -6.22
C GLY A 150 13.95 5.66 -5.25
#